data_1f37aed7833bc6f827b40e0dbac83de1
#
_entry.id   1f37aed7833bc6f827b40e0dbac83de1
#
_cell.length_a   1.000
_cell.length_b   1.000
_cell.length_c   1.000
_cell.angle_alpha   90.00
_cell.angle_beta   90.00
_cell.angle_gamma   90.00
#
_symmetry.space_group_name_H-M   'P 1'
#
loop_
_entity.id
_entity.type
_entity.pdbx_description
1 polymer ?
#
loop_
_entity_poly.entity_id
_entity_poly.type
_entity_poly.pdbx_seq_one_letter_code
_entity_poly.pdbx_strand_id
1 'polypeptide(L)'
;AVDSMIEKLGPTSPVLAWLLDYINERIADDKRWNVSDEVKNFGRNIFDEGYIEKGEGLRHRLRNPDTIKEYRKQLKALETEILEQMKGFYDQFEGELDGHALTADDLKNGSRGIGSYFRKLNNGILGNDVRNVTVEKCLEDAKNWATKTSPRYADIIALANSSLMQILEDAEKLRSKNNLLLNSCRLSLQHLNKVQLLANIDEEVRELNRENNRFLLSDTNALLHQLVKDGDSSFVFEKIGTNIRNVMID
;
A
#
# COMPACT_ATOMS: atom_id res chain seq x y z
N ALA A 1 -29.20 -4.72 3.24
CA ALA A 1 -28.46 -3.56 2.69
C ALA A 1 -27.63 -3.94 1.48
N VAL A 2 -26.62 -4.84 1.60
CA VAL A 2 -25.74 -5.18 0.44
C VAL A 2 -26.54 -5.76 -0.71
N ASP A 3 -27.41 -6.72 -0.48
CA ASP A 3 -28.25 -7.32 -1.53
C ASP A 3 -29.19 -6.26 -2.15
N SER A 4 -29.82 -5.42 -1.33
CA SER A 4 -30.66 -4.32 -1.78
C SER A 4 -29.86 -3.27 -2.57
N MET A 5 -28.65 -2.95 -2.13
CA MET A 5 -27.75 -2.07 -2.88
C MET A 5 -27.44 -2.66 -4.28
N ILE A 6 -27.08 -3.94 -4.34
CA ILE A 6 -26.77 -4.61 -5.62
C ILE A 6 -27.96 -4.64 -6.55
N GLU A 7 -29.16 -4.94 -6.04
CA GLU A 7 -30.41 -4.97 -6.83
C GLU A 7 -30.80 -3.61 -7.43
N LYS A 8 -30.45 -2.51 -6.72
CA LYS A 8 -30.70 -1.14 -7.17
C LYS A 8 -29.69 -0.63 -8.21
N LEU A 9 -28.57 -1.36 -8.47
CA LEU A 9 -27.53 -0.91 -9.39
C LEU A 9 -28.00 -0.91 -10.83
N GLY A 10 -28.09 0.27 -11.43
CA GLY A 10 -28.29 0.42 -12.87
C GLY A 10 -27.01 0.15 -13.68
N PRO A 11 -27.11 -0.14 -14.98
CA PRO A 11 -25.98 -0.46 -15.84
C PRO A 11 -24.94 0.67 -15.96
N THR A 12 -25.32 1.91 -15.67
CA THR A 12 -24.44 3.09 -15.68
C THR A 12 -23.91 3.45 -14.30
N SER A 13 -24.20 2.65 -13.28
CA SER A 13 -23.77 2.94 -11.89
C SER A 13 -22.25 2.81 -11.75
N PRO A 14 -21.56 3.83 -11.20
CA PRO A 14 -20.15 3.71 -10.85
C PRO A 14 -19.88 2.56 -9.87
N VAL A 15 -20.82 2.28 -8.97
CA VAL A 15 -20.72 1.18 -8.00
C VAL A 15 -20.72 -0.18 -8.69
N LEU A 16 -21.53 -0.36 -9.74
CA LEU A 16 -21.52 -1.58 -10.55
C LEU A 16 -20.16 -1.74 -11.25
N ALA A 17 -19.63 -0.67 -11.84
CA ALA A 17 -18.30 -0.70 -12.45
C ALA A 17 -17.23 -1.12 -11.43
N TRP A 18 -17.24 -0.56 -10.21
CA TRP A 18 -16.31 -0.94 -9.16
C TRP A 18 -16.47 -2.41 -8.70
N LEU A 19 -17.71 -2.88 -8.62
CA LEU A 19 -17.98 -4.28 -8.26
C LEU A 19 -17.46 -5.25 -9.34
N LEU A 20 -17.66 -4.89 -10.61
CA LEU A 20 -17.15 -5.68 -11.74
C LEU A 20 -15.61 -5.68 -11.78
N ASP A 21 -14.97 -4.54 -11.54
CA ASP A 21 -13.51 -4.45 -11.42
C ASP A 21 -13.00 -5.39 -10.31
N TYR A 22 -13.66 -5.38 -9.15
CA TYR A 22 -13.31 -6.27 -8.05
C TYR A 22 -13.49 -7.73 -8.37
N ILE A 23 -14.59 -8.11 -9.07
CA ILE A 23 -14.83 -9.48 -9.52
C ILE A 23 -13.76 -9.91 -10.53
N ASN A 24 -13.40 -9.03 -11.46
CA ASN A 24 -12.35 -9.32 -12.45
C ASN A 24 -10.96 -9.52 -11.78
N GLU A 25 -10.61 -8.70 -10.78
CA GLU A 25 -9.40 -8.89 -9.98
C GLU A 25 -9.41 -10.27 -9.30
N ARG A 26 -10.55 -10.69 -8.76
CA ARG A 26 -10.72 -12.00 -8.12
C ARG A 26 -10.55 -13.17 -9.08
N ILE A 27 -11.12 -13.05 -10.28
CA ILE A 27 -10.99 -14.05 -11.34
C ILE A 27 -9.52 -14.16 -11.79
N ALA A 28 -8.84 -13.03 -11.94
CA ALA A 28 -7.41 -12.99 -12.29
C ALA A 28 -6.51 -13.67 -11.23
N ASP A 29 -6.95 -13.65 -9.96
CA ASP A 29 -6.29 -14.31 -8.83
C ASP A 29 -6.71 -15.79 -8.62
N ASP A 30 -7.41 -16.41 -9.57
CA ASP A 30 -8.00 -17.76 -9.45
C ASP A 30 -8.93 -17.94 -8.24
N LYS A 31 -9.56 -16.87 -7.75
CA LYS A 31 -10.50 -16.90 -6.63
C LYS A 31 -11.95 -17.00 -7.14
N ARG A 32 -12.87 -17.41 -6.26
CA ARG A 32 -14.30 -17.50 -6.59
C ARG A 32 -14.84 -16.13 -6.97
N TRP A 33 -15.65 -16.08 -8.06
CA TRP A 33 -16.29 -14.86 -8.55
C TRP A 33 -17.46 -14.36 -7.69
N ASN A 34 -18.08 -15.26 -6.88
CA ASN A 34 -19.14 -14.86 -5.95
C ASN A 34 -18.54 -14.10 -4.77
N VAL A 35 -18.66 -12.79 -4.81
CA VAL A 35 -18.10 -11.87 -3.82
C VAL A 35 -19.12 -11.36 -2.81
N SER A 36 -20.38 -11.82 -2.87
CA SER A 36 -21.46 -11.32 -2.00
C SER A 36 -21.13 -11.44 -0.51
N ASP A 37 -20.67 -12.60 -0.07
CA ASP A 37 -20.35 -12.83 1.34
C ASP A 37 -19.11 -12.00 1.79
N GLU A 38 -18.14 -11.83 0.90
CA GLU A 38 -16.97 -10.98 1.18
C GLU A 38 -17.34 -9.50 1.27
N VAL A 39 -18.20 -9.03 0.37
CA VAL A 39 -18.72 -7.65 0.40
C VAL A 39 -19.55 -7.43 1.67
N LYS A 40 -20.40 -8.40 2.07
CA LYS A 40 -21.15 -8.35 3.32
C LYS A 40 -20.23 -8.32 4.55
N ASN A 41 -19.22 -9.18 4.58
CA ASN A 41 -18.27 -9.21 5.70
C ASN A 41 -17.45 -7.92 5.76
N PHE A 42 -16.98 -7.41 4.62
CA PHE A 42 -16.30 -6.13 4.54
C PHE A 42 -17.22 -4.96 4.92
N GLY A 43 -18.48 -5.00 4.51
CA GLY A 43 -19.48 -3.99 4.86
C GLY A 43 -19.71 -3.82 6.36
N ARG A 44 -19.41 -4.84 7.18
CA ARG A 44 -19.52 -4.74 8.65
C ARG A 44 -18.55 -3.71 9.25
N ASN A 45 -17.48 -3.37 8.56
CA ASN A 45 -16.53 -2.35 9.00
C ASN A 45 -17.16 -0.94 9.15
N ILE A 46 -18.35 -0.70 8.58
CA ILE A 46 -19.08 0.57 8.84
C ILE A 46 -19.50 0.72 10.30
N PHE A 47 -19.53 -0.39 11.07
CA PHE A 47 -19.85 -0.41 12.49
C PHE A 47 -18.63 -0.32 13.39
N ASP A 48 -17.42 -0.33 12.84
CA ASP A 48 -16.18 -0.19 13.60
C ASP A 48 -16.04 1.23 14.13
N GLU A 49 -15.60 1.35 15.38
CA GLU A 49 -15.42 2.65 16.05
C GLU A 49 -14.54 3.60 15.24
N GLY A 50 -13.44 3.09 14.66
CA GLY A 50 -12.54 3.88 13.82
C GLY A 50 -13.18 4.43 12.54
N TYR A 51 -14.17 3.72 11.96
CA TYR A 51 -14.94 4.22 10.83
C TYR A 51 -15.97 5.26 11.29
N ILE A 52 -16.65 5.02 12.40
CA ILE A 52 -17.67 5.91 12.97
C ILE A 52 -17.01 7.23 13.42
N GLU A 53 -15.87 7.16 14.11
CA GLU A 53 -15.14 8.32 14.63
C GLU A 53 -14.66 9.27 13.52
N LYS A 54 -14.13 8.71 12.42
CA LYS A 54 -13.70 9.48 11.25
C LYS A 54 -14.86 9.99 10.38
N GLY A 55 -16.03 9.51 10.61
CA GLY A 55 -17.39 9.94 10.30
C GLY A 55 -17.59 10.60 8.94
N GLU A 56 -18.18 11.78 8.96
CA GLU A 56 -18.67 12.49 7.77
C GLU A 56 -17.59 12.83 6.74
N GLY A 57 -16.40 13.20 7.19
CA GLY A 57 -15.29 13.55 6.30
C GLY A 57 -14.83 12.38 5.44
N LEU A 58 -14.77 11.16 6.02
CA LEU A 58 -14.42 9.95 5.29
C LEU A 58 -15.54 9.55 4.31
N ARG A 59 -16.80 9.56 4.78
CA ARG A 59 -17.96 9.29 3.94
C ARG A 59 -18.04 10.20 2.73
N HIS A 60 -17.89 11.52 2.94
CA HIS A 60 -17.89 12.48 1.85
C HIS A 60 -16.79 12.20 0.82
N ARG A 61 -15.57 11.89 1.27
CA ARG A 61 -14.45 11.57 0.37
C ARG A 61 -14.67 10.28 -0.40
N LEU A 62 -15.19 9.25 0.24
CA LEU A 62 -15.44 7.94 -0.40
C LEU A 62 -16.59 7.98 -1.41
N ARG A 63 -17.58 8.86 -1.20
CA ARG A 63 -18.71 9.05 -2.13
C ARG A 63 -18.32 9.77 -3.42
N ASN A 64 -17.27 10.58 -3.39
CA ASN A 64 -16.86 11.34 -4.57
C ASN A 64 -15.97 10.45 -5.48
N PRO A 65 -16.48 10.02 -6.66
CA PRO A 65 -15.72 9.19 -7.58
C PRO A 65 -14.44 9.86 -8.09
N ASP A 66 -14.45 11.19 -8.23
CA ASP A 66 -13.29 11.94 -8.71
C ASP A 66 -12.16 11.93 -7.68
N THR A 67 -12.45 12.00 -6.39
CA THR A 67 -11.45 11.87 -5.32
C THR A 67 -10.75 10.52 -5.38
N ILE A 68 -11.53 9.45 -5.54
CA ILE A 68 -10.98 8.09 -5.63
C ILE A 68 -10.16 7.90 -6.91
N LYS A 69 -10.66 8.43 -8.03
CA LYS A 69 -9.96 8.39 -9.33
C LYS A 69 -8.63 9.13 -9.28
N GLU A 70 -8.62 10.31 -8.68
CA GLU A 70 -7.39 11.10 -8.53
C GLU A 70 -6.40 10.40 -7.58
N TYR A 71 -6.87 9.86 -6.47
CA TYR A 71 -6.02 9.09 -5.55
C TYR A 71 -5.41 7.86 -6.22
N ARG A 72 -6.20 7.12 -7.02
CA ARG A 72 -5.69 6.00 -7.84
C ARG A 72 -4.60 6.46 -8.81
N LYS A 73 -4.81 7.59 -9.47
CA LYS A 73 -3.83 8.17 -10.39
C LYS A 73 -2.52 8.53 -9.68
N GLN A 74 -2.62 9.15 -8.50
CA GLN A 74 -1.45 9.49 -7.67
C GLN A 74 -0.68 8.26 -7.22
N LEU A 75 -1.37 7.20 -6.76
CA LEU A 75 -0.72 5.94 -6.39
C LEU A 75 0.01 5.28 -7.57
N LYS A 76 -0.61 5.25 -8.75
CA LYS A 76 0.03 4.72 -9.96
C LYS A 76 1.22 5.56 -10.41
N ALA A 77 1.12 6.88 -10.32
CA ALA A 77 2.23 7.77 -10.63
C ALA A 77 3.42 7.54 -9.68
N LEU A 78 3.15 7.42 -8.37
CA LEU A 78 4.18 7.11 -7.38
C LEU A 78 4.80 5.72 -7.59
N GLU A 79 4.01 4.70 -7.95
CA GLU A 79 4.54 3.38 -8.31
C GLU A 79 5.49 3.47 -9.50
N THR A 80 5.09 4.19 -10.56
CA THR A 80 5.92 4.39 -11.75
C THR A 80 7.21 5.13 -11.40
N GLU A 81 7.14 6.22 -10.63
CA GLU A 81 8.31 6.99 -10.20
C GLU A 81 9.32 6.12 -9.43
N ILE A 82 8.82 5.30 -8.49
CA ILE A 82 9.67 4.37 -7.72
C ILE A 82 10.37 3.37 -8.65
N LEU A 83 9.63 2.78 -9.59
CA LEU A 83 10.18 1.79 -10.51
C LEU A 83 11.21 2.42 -11.46
N GLU A 84 10.94 3.60 -11.98
CA GLU A 84 11.89 4.35 -12.84
C GLU A 84 13.15 4.75 -12.06
N GLN A 85 13.02 5.19 -10.81
CA GLN A 85 14.17 5.51 -9.96
C GLN A 85 15.06 4.28 -9.73
N MET A 86 14.46 3.14 -9.42
CA MET A 86 15.23 1.91 -9.18
C MET A 86 15.84 1.35 -10.47
N LYS A 87 15.14 1.48 -11.59
CA LYS A 87 15.68 1.18 -12.92
C LYS A 87 16.87 2.06 -13.26
N GLY A 88 16.84 3.35 -12.89
CA GLY A 88 17.94 4.28 -13.10
C GLY A 88 19.28 3.79 -12.53
N PHE A 89 19.28 3.08 -11.41
CA PHE A 89 20.50 2.47 -10.87
C PHE A 89 20.99 1.29 -11.71
N TYR A 90 20.09 0.51 -12.30
CA TYR A 90 20.48 -0.52 -13.26
C TYR A 90 21.09 0.10 -14.52
N ASP A 91 20.47 1.14 -15.06
CA ASP A 91 20.95 1.81 -16.26
C ASP A 91 22.32 2.48 -16.02
N GLN A 92 22.56 3.06 -14.85
CA GLN A 92 23.86 3.59 -14.44
C GLN A 92 24.91 2.48 -14.32
N PHE A 93 24.57 1.38 -13.68
CA PHE A 93 25.46 0.21 -13.53
C PHE A 93 25.88 -0.36 -14.87
N GLU A 94 24.94 -0.60 -15.78
CA GLU A 94 25.25 -1.10 -17.15
C GLU A 94 26.05 -0.07 -17.96
N GLY A 95 25.71 1.23 -17.84
CA GLY A 95 26.43 2.29 -18.52
C GLY A 95 27.91 2.40 -18.10
N GLU A 96 28.18 2.22 -16.79
CA GLU A 96 29.58 2.18 -16.30
C GLU A 96 30.35 0.95 -16.81
N LEU A 97 29.71 -0.19 -16.86
CA LEU A 97 30.33 -1.40 -17.43
C LEU A 97 30.63 -1.23 -18.92
N ASP A 98 29.64 -0.78 -19.68
CA ASP A 98 29.76 -0.55 -21.14
C ASP A 98 30.85 0.47 -21.45
N GLY A 99 30.96 1.55 -20.69
CA GLY A 99 31.98 2.58 -20.82
C GLY A 99 33.41 2.04 -20.67
N HIS A 100 33.56 0.91 -19.98
CA HIS A 100 34.85 0.22 -19.76
C HIS A 100 34.98 -1.08 -20.56
N ALA A 101 34.10 -1.32 -21.53
CA ALA A 101 34.02 -2.56 -22.33
C ALA A 101 33.99 -3.82 -21.42
N LEU A 102 33.17 -3.75 -20.36
CA LEU A 102 32.88 -4.82 -19.41
C LEU A 102 31.40 -5.19 -19.49
N THR A 103 31.09 -6.39 -19.03
CA THR A 103 29.73 -6.88 -18.89
C THR A 103 29.54 -7.44 -17.47
N ALA A 104 28.29 -7.67 -17.07
CA ALA A 104 28.01 -8.30 -15.78
C ALA A 104 28.66 -9.70 -15.66
N ASP A 105 28.95 -10.39 -16.76
CA ASP A 105 29.59 -11.71 -16.77
C ASP A 105 31.11 -11.64 -16.48
N ASP A 106 31.75 -10.49 -16.67
CA ASP A 106 33.15 -10.27 -16.29
C ASP A 106 33.33 -10.12 -14.76
N LEU A 107 32.26 -9.78 -14.07
CA LEU A 107 32.26 -9.62 -12.62
C LEU A 107 32.28 -10.97 -11.89
N LYS A 108 32.57 -10.93 -10.60
CA LYS A 108 32.59 -12.14 -9.76
C LYS A 108 31.21 -12.83 -9.74
N ASN A 109 31.19 -14.13 -10.06
CA ASN A 109 30.02 -14.96 -10.25
C ASN A 109 29.16 -14.58 -11.47
N GLY A 110 29.66 -13.74 -12.36
CA GLY A 110 28.98 -13.36 -13.59
C GLY A 110 27.58 -12.78 -13.34
N SER A 111 26.67 -13.09 -14.23
CA SER A 111 25.27 -12.65 -14.17
C SER A 111 24.48 -13.10 -12.92
N ARG A 112 25.00 -14.09 -12.16
CA ARG A 112 24.46 -14.53 -10.85
C ARG A 112 25.05 -13.79 -9.66
N GLY A 113 26.09 -13.00 -9.86
CA GLY A 113 26.73 -12.16 -8.86
C GLY A 113 25.97 -10.86 -8.60
N ILE A 114 26.72 -9.76 -8.49
CA ILE A 114 26.15 -8.43 -8.24
C ILE A 114 25.25 -7.96 -9.37
N GLY A 115 25.48 -8.37 -10.63
CA GLY A 115 24.59 -8.08 -11.75
C GLY A 115 23.17 -8.58 -11.56
N SER A 116 22.98 -9.69 -10.83
CA SER A 116 21.65 -10.21 -10.46
C SER A 116 20.89 -9.22 -9.57
N TYR A 117 21.57 -8.51 -8.68
CA TYR A 117 20.98 -7.48 -7.83
C TYR A 117 20.40 -6.34 -8.68
N PHE A 118 21.19 -5.73 -9.54
CA PHE A 118 20.74 -4.62 -10.39
C PHE A 118 19.62 -5.04 -11.34
N ARG A 119 19.70 -6.27 -11.89
CA ARG A 119 18.61 -6.81 -12.72
C ARG A 119 17.30 -6.99 -11.95
N LYS A 120 17.35 -7.36 -10.67
CA LYS A 120 16.16 -7.41 -9.81
C LYS A 120 15.57 -6.01 -9.61
N LEU A 121 16.41 -4.98 -9.41
CA LEU A 121 15.94 -3.59 -9.34
C LEU A 121 15.24 -3.15 -10.62
N ASN A 122 15.81 -3.46 -11.79
CA ASN A 122 15.19 -3.18 -13.09
C ASN A 122 13.82 -3.85 -13.25
N ASN A 123 13.65 -5.04 -12.68
CA ASN A 123 12.37 -5.77 -12.69
C ASN A 123 11.41 -5.36 -11.56
N GLY A 124 11.73 -4.32 -10.80
CA GLY A 124 10.89 -3.84 -9.69
C GLY A 124 10.81 -4.80 -8.50
N ILE A 125 11.80 -5.70 -8.35
CA ILE A 125 11.93 -6.63 -7.22
C ILE A 125 12.81 -5.97 -6.17
N LEU A 126 12.21 -5.47 -5.09
CA LEU A 126 12.88 -4.66 -4.07
C LEU A 126 12.91 -5.31 -2.68
N GLY A 127 12.42 -6.54 -2.55
CA GLY A 127 12.28 -7.25 -1.27
C GLY A 127 13.60 -7.41 -0.50
N ASN A 128 13.51 -7.80 0.75
CA ASN A 128 14.70 -7.95 1.61
C ASN A 128 15.65 -9.04 1.14
N ASP A 129 15.15 -10.03 0.41
CA ASP A 129 15.91 -11.12 -0.22
C ASP A 129 16.84 -10.65 -1.37
N VAL A 130 16.64 -9.42 -1.84
CA VAL A 130 17.50 -8.82 -2.87
C VAL A 130 18.88 -8.49 -2.31
N ARG A 131 18.95 -8.04 -1.06
CA ARG A 131 20.20 -7.81 -0.32
C ARG A 131 20.71 -9.14 0.24
N ASN A 132 21.53 -9.81 -0.52
CA ASN A 132 22.15 -11.09 -0.14
C ASN A 132 23.63 -10.89 0.26
N VAL A 133 24.28 -11.99 0.68
CA VAL A 133 25.70 -12.00 1.09
C VAL A 133 26.64 -11.45 0.00
N THR A 134 26.30 -11.61 -1.28
CA THR A 134 27.11 -11.05 -2.37
C THR A 134 27.06 -9.53 -2.37
N VAL A 135 25.86 -8.95 -2.21
CA VAL A 135 25.66 -7.49 -2.11
C VAL A 135 26.43 -6.93 -0.92
N GLU A 136 26.32 -7.56 0.25
CA GLU A 136 27.02 -7.13 1.47
C GLU A 136 28.54 -7.13 1.26
N LYS A 137 29.10 -8.19 0.71
CA LYS A 137 30.53 -8.24 0.41
C LYS A 137 30.97 -7.19 -0.61
N CYS A 138 30.15 -6.92 -1.62
CA CYS A 138 30.46 -5.89 -2.61
C CYS A 138 30.39 -4.46 -2.03
N LEU A 139 29.56 -4.23 -1.01
CA LEU A 139 29.52 -2.98 -0.26
C LEU A 139 30.75 -2.80 0.66
N GLU A 140 31.32 -3.90 1.16
CA GLU A 140 32.47 -3.87 2.08
C GLU A 140 33.80 -3.58 1.38
N ASP A 141 34.07 -4.24 0.24
CA ASP A 141 35.37 -4.17 -0.44
C ASP A 141 35.22 -4.36 -1.96
N ALA A 142 35.82 -3.45 -2.73
CA ALA A 142 35.91 -3.53 -4.19
C ALA A 142 36.47 -4.87 -4.70
N LYS A 143 37.35 -5.54 -3.92
CA LYS A 143 37.92 -6.85 -4.27
C LYS A 143 36.85 -7.95 -4.41
N ASN A 144 35.69 -7.74 -3.87
CA ASN A 144 34.58 -8.69 -3.98
C ASN A 144 33.81 -8.58 -5.31
N TRP A 145 34.08 -7.56 -6.12
CA TRP A 145 33.50 -7.39 -7.45
C TRP A 145 34.14 -8.24 -8.52
N ALA A 146 35.40 -8.61 -8.35
CA ALA A 146 36.17 -9.35 -9.34
C ALA A 146 36.65 -10.71 -8.83
N THR A 147 36.84 -11.66 -9.76
CA THR A 147 37.52 -12.95 -9.48
C THR A 147 39.01 -12.72 -9.60
N LYS A 148 39.83 -13.15 -8.60
CA LYS A 148 41.28 -12.93 -8.58
C LYS A 148 42.03 -13.45 -9.82
N THR A 149 41.47 -14.43 -10.49
CA THR A 149 42.04 -15.02 -11.70
C THR A 149 41.55 -14.35 -13.01
N SER A 150 40.69 -13.34 -12.91
CA SER A 150 40.20 -12.65 -14.08
C SER A 150 41.32 -11.80 -14.71
N PRO A 151 41.48 -11.82 -16.04
CA PRO A 151 42.44 -10.98 -16.74
C PRO A 151 42.09 -9.50 -16.61
N ARG A 152 40.82 -9.17 -16.34
CA ARG A 152 40.31 -7.81 -16.15
C ARG A 152 40.22 -7.39 -14.66
N TYR A 153 40.89 -8.14 -13.75
CA TYR A 153 40.78 -7.91 -12.31
C TYR A 153 41.10 -6.46 -11.91
N ALA A 154 42.20 -5.91 -12.40
CA ALA A 154 42.63 -4.55 -12.05
C ALA A 154 41.62 -3.49 -12.54
N ASP A 155 41.10 -3.64 -13.76
CA ASP A 155 40.12 -2.72 -14.36
C ASP A 155 38.82 -2.73 -13.55
N ILE A 156 38.31 -3.91 -13.19
CA ILE A 156 37.08 -4.07 -12.42
C ILE A 156 37.25 -3.47 -11.02
N ILE A 157 38.38 -3.67 -10.34
CA ILE A 157 38.63 -3.08 -9.02
C ILE A 157 38.70 -1.55 -9.10
N ALA A 158 39.38 -1.02 -10.14
CA ALA A 158 39.43 0.42 -10.34
C ALA A 158 38.04 1.01 -10.56
N LEU A 159 37.24 0.39 -11.41
CA LEU A 159 35.85 0.79 -11.68
C LEU A 159 34.96 0.66 -10.44
N ALA A 160 35.10 -0.42 -9.67
CA ALA A 160 34.36 -0.61 -8.43
C ALA A 160 34.64 0.52 -7.42
N ASN A 161 35.90 0.91 -7.26
CA ASN A 161 36.29 2.00 -6.37
C ASN A 161 35.87 3.40 -6.89
N SER A 162 35.82 3.59 -8.21
CA SER A 162 35.49 4.90 -8.79
C SER A 162 33.99 5.19 -8.82
N SER A 163 33.16 4.19 -9.11
CA SER A 163 31.73 4.41 -9.35
C SER A 163 30.80 3.30 -8.86
N LEU A 164 31.11 2.00 -9.10
CA LEU A 164 30.12 0.94 -8.88
C LEU A 164 29.72 0.77 -7.41
N MET A 165 30.65 0.93 -6.47
CA MET A 165 30.33 0.87 -5.04
C MET A 165 29.38 1.99 -4.63
N GLN A 166 29.61 3.20 -5.13
CA GLN A 166 28.75 4.35 -4.84
C GLN A 166 27.33 4.13 -5.40
N ILE A 167 27.21 3.64 -6.64
CA ILE A 167 25.92 3.30 -7.24
C ILE A 167 25.19 2.26 -6.40
N LEU A 168 25.90 1.23 -5.92
CA LEU A 168 25.33 0.18 -5.06
C LEU A 168 24.88 0.73 -3.71
N GLU A 169 25.68 1.57 -3.06
CA GLU A 169 25.32 2.21 -1.80
C GLU A 169 24.07 3.08 -1.92
N ASP A 170 23.99 3.89 -2.97
CA ASP A 170 22.87 4.79 -3.19
C ASP A 170 21.59 4.02 -3.55
N ALA A 171 21.72 2.92 -4.33
CA ALA A 171 20.63 2.01 -4.58
C ALA A 171 20.12 1.37 -3.28
N GLU A 172 21.01 0.89 -2.39
CA GLU A 172 20.59 0.26 -1.13
C GLU A 172 19.97 1.25 -0.13
N LYS A 173 20.45 2.49 -0.06
CA LYS A 173 19.84 3.54 0.77
C LYS A 173 18.38 3.78 0.41
N LEU A 174 18.04 3.71 -0.88
CA LEU A 174 16.68 3.97 -1.37
C LEU A 174 15.83 2.71 -1.45
N ARG A 175 16.42 1.55 -1.73
CA ARG A 175 15.69 0.30 -1.96
C ARG A 175 14.72 -0.06 -0.84
N SER A 176 15.17 -0.01 0.41
CA SER A 176 14.35 -0.39 1.57
C SER A 176 13.13 0.52 1.71
N LYS A 177 13.32 1.84 1.60
CA LYS A 177 12.26 2.84 1.64
C LYS A 177 11.29 2.66 0.47
N ASN A 178 11.83 2.50 -0.73
CA ASN A 178 11.06 2.33 -1.96
C ASN A 178 10.28 1.00 -1.96
N ASN A 179 10.81 -0.08 -1.39
CA ASN A 179 10.08 -1.33 -1.19
C ASN A 179 8.85 -1.13 -0.29
N LEU A 180 8.99 -0.41 0.81
CA LEU A 180 7.86 -0.10 1.70
C LEU A 180 6.78 0.71 0.98
N LEU A 181 7.19 1.78 0.28
CA LEU A 181 6.27 2.64 -0.47
C LEU A 181 5.58 1.88 -1.61
N LEU A 182 6.32 1.10 -2.39
CA LEU A 182 5.80 0.30 -3.49
C LEU A 182 4.75 -0.71 -3.01
N ASN A 183 5.05 -1.44 -1.93
CA ASN A 183 4.12 -2.39 -1.33
C ASN A 183 2.87 -1.67 -0.79
N SER A 184 3.04 -0.50 -0.15
CA SER A 184 1.91 0.30 0.34
C SER A 184 1.03 0.80 -0.81
N CYS A 185 1.62 1.25 -1.92
CA CYS A 185 0.88 1.64 -3.13
C CYS A 185 0.09 0.47 -3.71
N ARG A 186 0.73 -0.68 -3.87
CA ARG A 186 0.09 -1.89 -4.43
C ARG A 186 -1.04 -2.39 -3.57
N LEU A 187 -0.85 -2.48 -2.25
CA LEU A 187 -1.90 -2.85 -1.31
C LEU A 187 -3.06 -1.86 -1.32
N SER A 188 -2.77 -0.56 -1.36
CA SER A 188 -3.80 0.47 -1.45
C SER A 188 -4.60 0.35 -2.75
N LEU A 189 -3.95 0.16 -3.88
CA LEU A 189 -4.60 -0.05 -5.17
C LEU A 189 -5.47 -1.31 -5.18
N GLN A 190 -4.97 -2.41 -4.62
CA GLN A 190 -5.69 -3.68 -4.53
C GLN A 190 -6.99 -3.58 -3.71
N HIS A 191 -7.00 -2.77 -2.66
CA HIS A 191 -8.15 -2.64 -1.77
C HIS A 191 -9.05 -1.44 -2.08
N LEU A 192 -8.65 -0.57 -3.00
CA LEU A 192 -9.35 0.68 -3.27
C LEU A 192 -10.81 0.46 -3.73
N ASN A 193 -11.06 -0.57 -4.55
CA ASN A 193 -12.41 -0.93 -4.99
C ASN A 193 -13.32 -1.34 -3.82
N LYS A 194 -12.77 -2.06 -2.84
CA LYS A 194 -13.52 -2.42 -1.62
C LYS A 194 -13.88 -1.20 -0.79
N VAL A 195 -12.93 -0.25 -0.65
CA VAL A 195 -13.15 1.00 0.09
C VAL A 195 -14.23 1.86 -0.57
N GLN A 196 -14.29 1.87 -1.90
CA GLN A 196 -15.35 2.54 -2.64
C GLN A 196 -16.75 1.97 -2.32
N LEU A 197 -16.85 0.63 -2.26
CA LEU A 197 -18.12 -0.02 -1.91
C LEU A 197 -18.58 0.30 -0.48
N LEU A 198 -17.65 0.52 0.45
CA LEU A 198 -17.96 0.75 1.86
C LEU A 198 -18.87 1.97 2.07
N ALA A 199 -18.59 3.08 1.37
CA ALA A 199 -19.41 4.29 1.46
C ALA A 199 -20.84 4.08 0.95
N ASN A 200 -21.02 3.27 -0.09
CA ASN A 200 -22.34 2.98 -0.66
C ASN A 200 -23.13 2.02 0.24
N ILE A 201 -22.44 1.05 0.86
CA ILE A 201 -23.08 0.15 1.85
C ILE A 201 -23.53 0.97 3.07
N ASP A 202 -22.72 1.90 3.58
CA ASP A 202 -23.09 2.78 4.70
C ASP A 202 -24.31 3.63 4.35
N GLU A 203 -24.36 4.19 3.16
CA GLU A 203 -25.50 4.98 2.69
C GLU A 203 -26.79 4.16 2.65
N GLU A 204 -26.75 2.98 2.03
CA GLU A 204 -27.90 2.08 1.96
C GLU A 204 -28.36 1.61 3.36
N VAL A 205 -27.42 1.30 4.25
CA VAL A 205 -27.77 0.95 5.63
C VAL A 205 -28.50 2.08 6.35
N ARG A 206 -28.02 3.32 6.17
CA ARG A 206 -28.67 4.51 6.78
C ARG A 206 -30.05 4.79 6.18
N GLU A 207 -30.21 4.61 4.88
CA GLU A 207 -31.50 4.77 4.22
C GLU A 207 -32.52 3.74 4.69
N LEU A 208 -32.14 2.47 4.71
CA LEU A 208 -32.99 1.37 5.21
C LEU A 208 -33.36 1.56 6.69
N ASN A 209 -32.45 2.07 7.52
CA ASN A 209 -32.72 2.34 8.94
C ASN A 209 -33.72 3.49 9.09
N ARG A 210 -33.57 4.56 8.28
CA ARG A 210 -34.49 5.70 8.27
C ARG A 210 -35.88 5.28 7.82
N GLU A 211 -36.01 4.51 6.73
CA GLU A 211 -37.26 4.01 6.21
C GLU A 211 -38.00 3.11 7.23
N ASN A 212 -37.25 2.30 7.97
CA ASN A 212 -37.81 1.37 8.93
C ASN A 212 -37.86 1.94 10.37
N ASN A 213 -37.55 3.24 10.57
CA ASN A 213 -37.47 3.88 11.90
C ASN A 213 -36.58 3.10 12.88
N ARG A 214 -35.46 2.55 12.37
CA ARG A 214 -34.49 1.80 13.18
C ARG A 214 -33.31 2.68 13.53
N PHE A 215 -32.82 2.49 14.74
CA PHE A 215 -31.62 3.13 15.25
C PHE A 215 -30.53 2.08 15.45
N LEU A 216 -29.32 2.35 15.02
CA LEU A 216 -28.19 1.42 15.20
C LEU A 216 -27.61 1.58 16.60
N LEU A 217 -27.37 0.47 17.28
CA LEU A 217 -26.72 0.48 18.59
C LEU A 217 -25.32 1.11 18.54
N SER A 218 -24.59 0.93 17.45
CA SER A 218 -23.30 1.58 17.19
C SER A 218 -23.39 3.12 17.19
N ASP A 219 -24.49 3.67 16.71
CA ASP A 219 -24.68 5.13 16.69
C ASP A 219 -24.95 5.69 18.09
N THR A 220 -25.42 4.87 19.02
CA THR A 220 -25.68 5.28 20.40
C THR A 220 -24.40 5.74 21.11
N ASN A 221 -23.31 5.00 20.95
CA ASN A 221 -22.03 5.37 21.55
C ASN A 221 -21.46 6.66 20.96
N ALA A 222 -21.58 6.85 19.64
CA ALA A 222 -21.15 8.07 18.97
C ALA A 222 -21.99 9.29 19.43
N LEU A 223 -23.32 9.12 19.56
CA LEU A 223 -24.21 10.17 20.07
C LEU A 223 -23.95 10.49 21.54
N LEU A 224 -23.74 9.48 22.38
CA LEU A 224 -23.39 9.71 23.78
C LEU A 224 -22.04 10.43 23.89
N HIS A 225 -21.05 10.04 23.09
CA HIS A 225 -19.75 10.70 23.07
C HIS A 225 -19.86 12.16 22.62
N GLN A 226 -20.68 12.44 21.60
CA GLN A 226 -20.94 13.80 21.11
C GLN A 226 -21.69 14.63 22.16
N LEU A 227 -22.73 14.08 22.80
CA LEU A 227 -23.47 14.73 23.87
C LEU A 227 -22.59 15.06 25.09
N VAL A 228 -21.65 14.16 25.42
CA VAL A 228 -20.70 14.38 26.54
C VAL A 228 -19.64 15.42 26.15
N LYS A 229 -19.23 15.45 24.89
CA LYS A 229 -18.18 16.38 24.38
C LYS A 229 -18.71 17.79 24.16
N ASP A 230 -19.93 17.94 23.64
CA ASP A 230 -20.53 19.21 23.25
C ASP A 230 -21.46 19.79 24.34
N GLY A 231 -21.87 18.97 25.33
CA GLY A 231 -22.75 19.39 26.41
C GLY A 231 -22.00 19.71 27.70
N ASP A 232 -22.58 20.62 28.49
CA ASP A 232 -22.15 20.82 29.88
C ASP A 232 -22.17 19.45 30.58
N SER A 233 -21.00 18.90 30.88
CA SER A 233 -20.81 17.54 31.42
C SER A 233 -21.61 17.26 32.70
N SER A 234 -22.15 18.31 33.31
CA SER A 234 -22.95 18.24 34.54
C SER A 234 -24.22 17.37 34.41
N PHE A 235 -24.92 17.44 33.27
CA PHE A 235 -26.20 16.74 33.09
C PHE A 235 -26.06 15.21 33.08
N VAL A 236 -25.04 14.65 32.45
CA VAL A 236 -24.82 13.20 32.39
C VAL A 236 -24.40 12.67 33.75
N PHE A 237 -23.50 13.38 34.43
CA PHE A 237 -23.02 13.00 35.79
C PHE A 237 -24.12 13.19 36.86
N GLU A 238 -24.95 14.21 36.72
CA GLU A 238 -26.08 14.45 37.58
C GLU A 238 -27.15 13.33 37.49
N LYS A 239 -27.40 12.84 36.24
CA LYS A 239 -28.34 11.72 36.01
C LYS A 239 -27.82 10.36 36.44
N ILE A 240 -26.51 10.11 36.31
CA ILE A 240 -25.87 8.86 36.74
C ILE A 240 -25.72 8.81 38.28
N GLY A 241 -25.69 9.94 38.95
CA GLY A 241 -25.66 10.04 40.40
C GLY A 241 -24.40 9.49 41.08
N THR A 242 -23.35 9.25 40.32
CA THR A 242 -22.09 8.70 40.83
C THR A 242 -21.01 9.79 40.88
N ASN A 243 -20.46 9.99 42.07
CA ASN A 243 -19.35 10.88 42.32
C ASN A 243 -18.07 10.05 42.45
N ILE A 244 -17.30 9.92 41.33
CA ILE A 244 -16.06 9.16 41.34
C ILE A 244 -14.96 10.10 41.86
N ARG A 245 -14.45 9.81 43.08
CA ARG A 245 -13.40 10.59 43.73
C ARG A 245 -11.97 10.20 43.37
N ASN A 246 -11.77 8.94 42.98
CA ASN A 246 -10.47 8.38 42.66
C ASN A 246 -10.55 7.48 41.43
N VAL A 247 -9.68 7.70 40.43
CA VAL A 247 -9.53 6.86 39.25
C VAL A 247 -8.09 6.35 39.24
N MET A 248 -7.94 5.01 39.27
CA MET A 248 -6.63 4.39 38.97
C MET A 248 -6.64 3.97 37.51
N ILE A 249 -5.60 4.34 36.78
CA ILE A 249 -5.36 3.95 35.42
C ILE A 249 -4.13 3.03 35.43
N ASP A 250 -4.33 1.77 35.00
CA ASP A 250 -3.24 0.82 34.75
C ASP A 250 -2.58 1.08 33.40
#